data_e9f6095c8382101bc4f6b423b30aabe0
#
_entry.id   e9f6095c8382101bc4f6b423b30aabe0
#
_cell.length_a   1.000
_cell.length_b   1.000
_cell.length_c   1.000
_cell.angle_alpha   90.00
_cell.angle_beta   90.00
_cell.angle_gamma   90.00
#
_symmetry.space_group_name_H-M   'P 1'
#
loop_
_entity.id
_entity.type
_entity.pdbx_description
1 polymer ?
#
loop_
_entity_poly.entity_id
_entity_poly.type
_entity_poly.pdbx_seq_one_letter_code
_entity_poly.pdbx_strand_id
1 'polypeptide(L)'
;MKLSRLLLGATLLSFAGSTMVATAQQRGVTKDEIIIGTHTDLSGPAASYGTTSTNAIRMKIDEVNAAGGIHGRKIRYIVEDAQYQIPRAVQAANKLIQKDNVFAIVAAMGTPMNNAVLPDQLKAGVPNLFPVTAARSMSEPFHKLKFGIFFSLYHEQIRAGVKYLVETKKKDKVCVLYQETDFGKEILEGVQDLAKTMKFKIVETATNRPTDTDFSAQITKLRAAGCEIVAMGVIVRDAIIPYATARKLGWTDVDFVSTSASFDQIVASAPGNATEGLYVASGFVMPYRDTASPEVQKWWDAYKAKFNADPNIGAFYGQVMADLLVKSLQDAGPKLTTDGFIKALENTKAFRSIFGGPQVAFGPNVRQGSKVVILHQVTGGRFKVIDENVKY
;
A
#
# COMPACT_ATOMS: atom_id res chain seq x y z
N MET A 1 -55.10 -65.61 -52.26
CA MET A 1 -54.17 -65.43 -51.12
C MET A 1 -53.28 -64.26 -51.44
N LYS A 2 -53.49 -63.08 -50.77
CA LYS A 2 -52.74 -61.85 -50.95
C LYS A 2 -52.07 -61.51 -49.60
N LEU A 3 -50.78 -61.56 -49.53
CA LEU A 3 -49.95 -61.11 -48.35
C LEU A 3 -49.86 -59.59 -48.43
N SER A 4 -50.33 -58.91 -47.40
CA SER A 4 -50.11 -57.48 -47.17
C SER A 4 -48.81 -57.31 -46.33
N ARG A 5 -47.83 -56.53 -46.80
CA ARG A 5 -46.68 -56.12 -46.11
C ARG A 5 -46.95 -54.80 -45.36
N LEU A 6 -46.87 -54.79 -44.04
CA LEU A 6 -46.87 -53.57 -43.23
C LEU A 6 -45.39 -53.02 -43.18
N LEU A 7 -45.23 -51.79 -43.63
CA LEU A 7 -44.00 -51.00 -43.43
C LEU A 7 -44.18 -50.25 -42.14
N LEU A 8 -43.28 -50.57 -41.14
CA LEU A 8 -43.10 -49.77 -39.92
C LEU A 8 -42.09 -48.67 -40.25
N GLY A 9 -42.54 -47.42 -40.30
CA GLY A 9 -41.69 -46.23 -40.33
C GLY A 9 -41.14 -45.87 -38.94
N ALA A 10 -39.85 -46.02 -38.71
CA ALA A 10 -39.17 -45.57 -37.50
C ALA A 10 -38.78 -44.10 -37.69
N THR A 11 -39.47 -43.21 -36.99
CA THR A 11 -39.10 -41.78 -36.91
C THR A 11 -38.01 -41.58 -35.86
N LEU A 12 -36.76 -41.36 -36.28
CA LEU A 12 -35.67 -40.98 -35.42
C LEU A 12 -35.82 -39.48 -35.03
N LEU A 13 -36.26 -39.22 -33.80
CA LEU A 13 -36.17 -37.91 -33.20
C LEU A 13 -34.71 -37.63 -32.78
N SER A 14 -34.02 -36.81 -33.56
CA SER A 14 -32.68 -36.27 -33.20
C SER A 14 -32.86 -35.22 -32.11
N PHE A 15 -32.59 -35.59 -30.86
CA PHE A 15 -32.41 -34.65 -29.75
C PHE A 15 -31.06 -33.93 -29.96
N ALA A 16 -31.10 -32.70 -30.51
CA ALA A 16 -29.95 -31.78 -30.48
C ALA A 16 -29.80 -31.30 -29.05
N GLY A 17 -28.96 -32.00 -28.27
CA GLY A 17 -28.54 -31.57 -26.95
C GLY A 17 -27.68 -30.32 -27.07
N SER A 18 -28.27 -29.15 -26.86
CA SER A 18 -27.52 -27.91 -26.65
C SER A 18 -26.74 -28.05 -25.32
N THR A 19 -25.47 -28.39 -25.40
CA THR A 19 -24.55 -28.31 -24.28
C THR A 19 -24.43 -26.83 -23.90
N MET A 20 -25.23 -26.37 -22.92
CA MET A 20 -24.93 -25.12 -22.22
C MET A 20 -23.58 -25.29 -21.54
N VAL A 21 -22.55 -24.70 -22.13
CA VAL A 21 -21.28 -24.48 -21.44
C VAL A 21 -21.60 -23.50 -20.29
N ALA A 22 -21.80 -24.03 -19.09
CA ALA A 22 -21.89 -23.23 -17.88
C ALA A 22 -20.56 -22.48 -17.74
N THR A 23 -20.52 -21.22 -18.14
CA THR A 23 -19.39 -20.36 -17.82
C THR A 23 -19.31 -20.29 -16.31
N ALA A 24 -18.23 -20.86 -15.74
CA ALA A 24 -18.01 -20.81 -14.30
C ALA A 24 -18.12 -19.34 -13.84
N GLN A 25 -19.04 -19.10 -12.91
CA GLN A 25 -19.29 -17.74 -12.40
C GLN A 25 -18.01 -17.19 -11.81
N GLN A 26 -17.58 -16.01 -12.27
CA GLN A 26 -16.39 -15.34 -11.76
C GLN A 26 -16.54 -15.06 -10.26
N ARG A 27 -15.53 -15.45 -9.47
CA ARG A 27 -15.46 -15.16 -8.04
C ARG A 27 -15.74 -13.68 -7.78
N GLY A 28 -16.59 -13.37 -6.80
CA GLY A 28 -16.90 -12.01 -6.35
C GLY A 28 -17.58 -11.12 -7.37
N VAL A 29 -18.09 -11.68 -8.49
CA VAL A 29 -18.79 -10.93 -9.52
C VAL A 29 -20.17 -11.55 -9.75
N THR A 30 -21.21 -10.75 -9.60
CA THR A 30 -22.59 -11.11 -9.96
C THR A 30 -23.07 -10.23 -11.11
N LYS A 31 -24.34 -10.36 -11.49
CA LYS A 31 -24.92 -9.45 -12.48
C LYS A 31 -25.05 -8.01 -11.94
N ASP A 32 -25.16 -7.83 -10.61
CA ASP A 32 -25.47 -6.57 -9.94
C ASP A 32 -24.32 -6.02 -9.09
N GLU A 33 -23.33 -6.87 -8.69
CA GLU A 33 -22.28 -6.49 -7.75
C GLU A 33 -20.88 -6.98 -8.16
N ILE A 34 -19.88 -6.21 -7.76
CA ILE A 34 -18.46 -6.59 -7.66
C ILE A 34 -18.08 -6.50 -6.19
N ILE A 35 -17.65 -7.62 -5.59
CA ILE A 35 -17.35 -7.70 -4.16
C ILE A 35 -15.83 -7.63 -3.97
N ILE A 36 -15.35 -6.63 -3.27
CA ILE A 36 -13.94 -6.50 -2.88
C ILE A 36 -13.82 -6.44 -1.35
N GLY A 37 -12.66 -6.77 -0.84
CA GLY A 37 -12.42 -6.75 0.60
C GLY A 37 -11.08 -6.15 0.98
N THR A 38 -10.91 -5.88 2.27
CA THR A 38 -9.63 -5.54 2.89
C THR A 38 -9.56 -6.05 4.32
N HIS A 39 -8.36 -6.39 4.77
CA HIS A 39 -8.00 -6.43 6.18
C HIS A 39 -7.06 -5.27 6.46
N THR A 40 -7.40 -4.45 7.43
CA THR A 40 -6.68 -3.21 7.71
C THR A 40 -6.58 -2.97 9.22
N ASP A 41 -5.92 -1.90 9.62
CA ASP A 41 -5.87 -1.48 11.01
C ASP A 41 -6.82 -0.29 11.23
N LEU A 42 -7.89 -0.49 11.99
CA LEU A 42 -8.84 0.58 12.32
C LEU A 42 -8.70 1.05 13.78
N SER A 43 -8.03 0.27 14.63
CA SER A 43 -7.99 0.53 16.07
C SER A 43 -6.63 0.26 16.73
N GLY A 44 -5.63 -0.15 15.97
CA GLY A 44 -4.27 -0.42 16.42
C GLY A 44 -3.28 0.71 16.11
N PRO A 45 -1.97 0.42 16.14
CA PRO A 45 -0.91 1.45 16.04
C PRO A 45 -0.80 2.12 14.67
N ALA A 46 -1.36 1.54 13.60
CA ALA A 46 -1.38 2.10 12.26
C ALA A 46 -2.80 2.57 11.82
N ALA A 47 -3.71 2.76 12.78
CA ALA A 47 -5.10 3.12 12.52
C ALA A 47 -5.26 4.45 11.76
N SER A 48 -4.32 5.39 11.90
CA SER A 48 -4.32 6.64 11.11
C SER A 48 -4.30 6.39 9.60
N TYR A 49 -3.51 5.40 9.16
CA TYR A 49 -3.48 5.00 7.75
C TYR A 49 -4.69 4.15 7.36
N GLY A 50 -5.01 3.14 8.17
CA GLY A 50 -6.07 2.18 7.84
C GLY A 50 -7.44 2.81 7.76
N THR A 51 -7.82 3.63 8.73
CA THR A 51 -9.11 4.33 8.76
C THR A 51 -9.23 5.31 7.59
N THR A 52 -8.21 6.14 7.38
CA THR A 52 -8.31 7.21 6.38
C THR A 52 -8.22 6.69 4.95
N SER A 53 -7.41 5.67 4.68
CA SER A 53 -7.39 5.02 3.37
C SER A 53 -8.72 4.32 3.06
N THR A 54 -9.28 3.62 4.03
CA THR A 54 -10.60 2.98 3.90
C THR A 54 -11.70 4.00 3.63
N ASN A 55 -11.69 5.14 4.32
CA ASN A 55 -12.64 6.22 4.11
C ASN A 55 -12.56 6.78 2.70
N ALA A 56 -11.37 7.07 2.19
CA ALA A 56 -11.20 7.57 0.83
C ALA A 56 -11.64 6.56 -0.23
N ILE A 57 -11.32 5.27 -0.04
CA ILE A 57 -11.80 4.19 -0.93
C ILE A 57 -13.34 4.13 -0.92
N ARG A 58 -13.97 4.20 0.26
CA ARG A 58 -15.44 4.23 0.37
C ARG A 58 -16.02 5.45 -0.33
N MET A 59 -15.42 6.63 -0.15
CA MET A 59 -15.90 7.86 -0.80
C MET A 59 -15.91 7.71 -2.32
N LYS A 60 -14.85 7.16 -2.92
CA LYS A 60 -14.80 6.90 -4.37
C LYS A 60 -15.79 5.82 -4.80
N ILE A 61 -15.94 4.75 -4.05
CA ILE A 61 -16.92 3.70 -4.33
C ILE A 61 -18.35 4.23 -4.29
N ASP A 62 -18.68 5.08 -3.30
CA ASP A 62 -20.00 5.69 -3.20
C ASP A 62 -20.31 6.59 -4.40
N GLU A 63 -19.31 7.39 -4.84
CA GLU A 63 -19.40 8.20 -6.07
C GLU A 63 -19.72 7.33 -7.30
N VAL A 64 -18.92 6.27 -7.51
CA VAL A 64 -19.10 5.34 -8.64
C VAL A 64 -20.45 4.64 -8.56
N ASN A 65 -20.84 4.19 -7.38
CA ASN A 65 -22.12 3.51 -7.17
C ASN A 65 -23.31 4.45 -7.40
N ALA A 66 -23.23 5.71 -7.00
CA ALA A 66 -24.27 6.71 -7.30
C ALA A 66 -24.40 6.98 -8.81
N ALA A 67 -23.28 6.93 -9.55
CA ALA A 67 -23.26 7.09 -11.02
C ALA A 67 -23.71 5.84 -11.79
N GLY A 68 -24.18 4.77 -11.12
CA GLY A 68 -24.66 3.54 -11.78
C GLY A 68 -23.71 2.34 -11.68
N GLY A 69 -22.54 2.49 -11.03
CA GLY A 69 -21.56 1.43 -10.84
C GLY A 69 -20.65 1.20 -12.06
N ILE A 70 -20.00 0.06 -12.07
CA ILE A 70 -19.11 -0.36 -13.16
C ILE A 70 -19.87 -1.28 -14.12
N HIS A 71 -20.12 -0.83 -15.31
CA HIS A 71 -20.94 -1.56 -16.31
C HIS A 71 -22.26 -2.10 -15.70
N GLY A 72 -22.94 -1.26 -14.90
CA GLY A 72 -24.19 -1.58 -14.23
C GLY A 72 -24.09 -2.36 -12.91
N ARG A 73 -22.87 -2.68 -12.44
CA ARG A 73 -22.61 -3.37 -11.17
C ARG A 73 -22.17 -2.40 -10.08
N LYS A 74 -22.76 -2.49 -8.91
CA LYS A 74 -22.30 -1.76 -7.73
C LYS A 74 -21.05 -2.43 -7.17
N ILE A 75 -20.12 -1.64 -6.61
CA ILE A 75 -18.98 -2.16 -5.87
C ILE A 75 -19.40 -2.30 -4.40
N ARG A 76 -19.25 -3.49 -3.83
CA ARG A 76 -19.42 -3.75 -2.39
C ARG A 76 -18.06 -3.93 -1.75
N TYR A 77 -17.72 -3.05 -0.81
CA TYR A 77 -16.44 -3.04 -0.11
C TYR A 77 -16.59 -3.53 1.32
N ILE A 78 -15.97 -4.67 1.64
CA ILE A 78 -15.98 -5.31 2.95
C ILE A 78 -14.67 -4.97 3.65
N VAL A 79 -14.76 -4.42 4.86
CA VAL A 79 -13.61 -3.98 5.64
C VAL A 79 -13.57 -4.73 6.96
N GLU A 80 -12.44 -5.40 7.24
CA GLU A 80 -12.17 -6.15 8.45
C GLU A 80 -11.05 -5.47 9.25
N ASP A 81 -11.28 -5.26 10.55
CA ASP A 81 -10.28 -4.70 11.45
C ASP A 81 -9.31 -5.79 11.95
N ALA A 82 -8.07 -5.71 11.51
CA ALA A 82 -7.01 -6.63 11.92
C ALA A 82 -6.18 -6.11 13.11
N GLN A 83 -6.36 -4.88 13.55
CA GLN A 83 -5.67 -4.27 14.70
C GLN A 83 -4.14 -4.38 14.63
N TYR A 84 -3.57 -4.38 13.41
CA TYR A 84 -2.15 -4.61 13.15
C TYR A 84 -1.63 -5.94 13.76
N GLN A 85 -2.48 -6.98 13.81
CA GLN A 85 -2.15 -8.29 14.38
C GLN A 85 -2.25 -9.39 13.32
N ILE A 86 -1.18 -10.18 13.17
CA ILE A 86 -1.13 -11.27 12.18
C ILE A 86 -2.30 -12.26 12.32
N PRO A 87 -2.62 -12.80 13.52
CA PRO A 87 -3.72 -13.78 13.64
C PRO A 87 -5.07 -13.20 13.20
N ARG A 88 -5.34 -11.94 13.51
CA ARG A 88 -6.57 -11.26 13.09
C ARG A 88 -6.62 -11.03 11.59
N ALA A 89 -5.51 -10.63 10.98
CA ALA A 89 -5.42 -10.47 9.52
C ALA A 89 -5.67 -11.80 8.79
N VAL A 90 -5.10 -12.91 9.27
CA VAL A 90 -5.35 -14.24 8.72
C VAL A 90 -6.83 -14.64 8.85
N GLN A 91 -7.44 -14.40 10.01
CA GLN A 91 -8.86 -14.66 10.22
C GLN A 91 -9.74 -13.83 9.28
N ALA A 92 -9.46 -12.54 9.16
CA ALA A 92 -10.16 -11.61 8.29
C ALA A 92 -10.04 -12.01 6.81
N ALA A 93 -8.83 -12.33 6.36
CA ALA A 93 -8.60 -12.77 4.99
C ALA A 93 -9.30 -14.09 4.68
N ASN A 94 -9.29 -15.06 5.60
CA ASN A 94 -10.04 -16.31 5.45
C ASN A 94 -11.54 -16.06 5.31
N LYS A 95 -12.11 -15.14 6.10
CA LYS A 95 -13.51 -14.72 5.97
C LYS A 95 -13.77 -14.12 4.58
N LEU A 96 -12.98 -13.14 4.17
CA LEU A 96 -13.11 -12.47 2.87
C LEU A 96 -13.02 -13.47 1.70
N ILE A 97 -12.08 -14.41 1.77
CA ILE A 97 -11.83 -15.40 0.72
C ILE A 97 -12.90 -16.49 0.71
N GLN A 98 -13.22 -17.10 1.87
CA GLN A 98 -14.04 -18.32 1.92
C GLN A 98 -15.52 -18.04 2.09
N LYS A 99 -15.91 -17.00 2.85
CA LYS A 99 -17.31 -16.67 3.13
C LYS A 99 -17.83 -15.57 2.21
N ASP A 100 -17.11 -14.46 2.13
CA ASP A 100 -17.56 -13.29 1.39
C ASP A 100 -17.27 -13.42 -0.10
N ASN A 101 -16.44 -14.39 -0.49
CA ASN A 101 -16.10 -14.73 -1.87
C ASN A 101 -15.63 -13.52 -2.68
N VAL A 102 -14.76 -12.69 -2.12
CA VAL A 102 -14.31 -11.44 -2.74
C VAL A 102 -13.58 -11.66 -4.07
N PHE A 103 -13.78 -10.72 -5.02
CA PHE A 103 -13.06 -10.66 -6.29
C PHE A 103 -11.57 -10.37 -6.10
N ALA A 104 -11.27 -9.42 -5.20
CA ALA A 104 -9.90 -9.00 -4.86
C ALA A 104 -9.81 -8.52 -3.42
N ILE A 105 -8.62 -8.60 -2.83
CA ILE A 105 -8.27 -7.87 -1.60
C ILE A 105 -7.51 -6.61 -2.01
N VAL A 106 -7.99 -5.44 -1.55
CA VAL A 106 -7.52 -4.11 -1.95
C VAL A 106 -7.05 -3.34 -0.74
N ALA A 107 -5.88 -2.69 -0.82
CA ALA A 107 -5.35 -1.84 0.25
C ALA A 107 -5.19 -2.53 1.61
N ALA A 108 -4.85 -3.84 1.62
CA ALA A 108 -4.59 -4.56 2.87
C ALA A 108 -3.37 -3.99 3.60
N MET A 109 -3.50 -3.80 4.93
CA MET A 109 -2.54 -3.06 5.73
C MET A 109 -1.40 -3.95 6.25
N GLY A 110 -0.16 -3.44 6.12
CA GLY A 110 1.01 -3.87 6.85
C GLY A 110 1.76 -5.07 6.25
N THR A 111 3.09 -5.03 6.30
CA THR A 111 3.96 -6.07 5.73
C THR A 111 3.75 -7.44 6.35
N PRO A 112 3.84 -7.61 7.70
CA PRO A 112 3.73 -8.94 8.29
C PRO A 112 2.36 -9.56 8.10
N MET A 113 1.28 -8.77 8.10
CA MET A 113 -0.07 -9.25 7.88
C MET A 113 -0.26 -9.72 6.43
N ASN A 114 0.18 -8.91 5.46
CA ASN A 114 0.13 -9.31 4.05
C ASN A 114 0.97 -10.56 3.79
N ASN A 115 2.19 -10.64 4.31
CA ASN A 115 3.06 -11.81 4.12
C ASN A 115 2.42 -13.10 4.66
N ALA A 116 1.74 -13.03 5.80
CA ALA A 116 1.06 -14.19 6.39
C ALA A 116 -0.17 -14.63 5.60
N VAL A 117 -0.87 -13.71 4.94
CA VAL A 117 -2.10 -13.97 4.18
C VAL A 117 -1.82 -14.37 2.74
N LEU A 118 -0.79 -13.79 2.14
CA LEU A 118 -0.54 -13.83 0.70
C LEU A 118 -0.49 -15.25 0.09
N PRO A 119 0.15 -16.27 0.71
CA PRO A 119 0.21 -17.61 0.13
C PRO A 119 -1.18 -18.21 -0.12
N ASP A 120 -2.06 -18.16 0.87
CA ASP A 120 -3.42 -18.72 0.77
C ASP A 120 -4.31 -17.88 -0.14
N GLN A 121 -4.16 -16.55 -0.11
CA GLN A 121 -4.86 -15.63 -0.99
C GLN A 121 -4.55 -15.90 -2.47
N LEU A 122 -3.27 -16.04 -2.82
CA LEU A 122 -2.84 -16.32 -4.19
C LEU A 122 -3.25 -17.71 -4.64
N LYS A 123 -3.17 -18.73 -3.77
CA LYS A 123 -3.66 -20.08 -4.01
C LYS A 123 -5.17 -20.10 -4.29
N ALA A 124 -5.93 -19.25 -3.61
CA ALA A 124 -7.37 -19.08 -3.85
C ALA A 124 -7.71 -18.31 -5.14
N GLY A 125 -6.72 -17.83 -5.88
CA GLY A 125 -6.90 -17.04 -7.10
C GLY A 125 -7.39 -15.61 -6.86
N VAL A 126 -7.23 -15.07 -5.63
CA VAL A 126 -7.68 -13.73 -5.26
C VAL A 126 -6.56 -12.71 -5.43
N PRO A 127 -6.69 -11.69 -6.30
CA PRO A 127 -5.70 -10.65 -6.47
C PRO A 127 -5.41 -9.86 -5.18
N ASN A 128 -4.13 -9.56 -4.94
CA ASN A 128 -3.67 -8.62 -3.92
C ASN A 128 -3.34 -7.30 -4.60
N LEU A 129 -4.14 -6.27 -4.33
CA LEU A 129 -4.10 -5.00 -5.06
C LEU A 129 -3.69 -3.86 -4.14
N PHE A 130 -2.57 -3.24 -4.47
CA PHE A 130 -2.11 -1.99 -3.85
C PHE A 130 -2.09 -2.04 -2.32
N PRO A 131 -1.51 -3.07 -1.68
CA PRO A 131 -1.49 -3.17 -0.23
C PRO A 131 -0.84 -1.91 0.38
N VAL A 132 -1.31 -1.50 1.56
CA VAL A 132 -0.73 -0.36 2.29
C VAL A 132 0.55 -0.82 2.98
N THR A 133 1.51 -1.14 2.16
CA THR A 133 2.90 -1.45 2.48
C THR A 133 3.76 -1.35 1.22
N ALA A 134 4.95 -0.79 1.36
CA ALA A 134 5.92 -0.70 0.27
C ALA A 134 6.96 -1.86 0.29
N ALA A 135 6.59 -2.99 0.86
CA ALA A 135 7.46 -4.16 0.96
C ALA A 135 7.69 -4.81 -0.41
N ARG A 136 8.93 -5.27 -0.66
CA ARG A 136 9.29 -6.01 -1.89
C ARG A 136 8.44 -7.26 -2.11
N SER A 137 8.06 -7.95 -1.04
CA SER A 137 7.24 -9.15 -1.10
C SER A 137 5.88 -8.95 -1.78
N MET A 138 5.40 -7.71 -1.89
CA MET A 138 4.14 -7.38 -2.57
C MET A 138 4.27 -7.36 -4.10
N SER A 139 5.49 -7.29 -4.62
CA SER A 139 5.77 -7.31 -6.06
C SER A 139 6.76 -8.41 -6.47
N GLU A 140 7.60 -8.88 -5.56
CA GLU A 140 8.65 -9.87 -5.75
C GLU A 140 8.46 -11.08 -4.80
N PRO A 141 8.80 -12.33 -5.22
CA PRO A 141 8.98 -12.70 -6.62
C PRO A 141 7.72 -12.43 -7.43
N PHE A 142 7.85 -12.32 -8.76
CA PHE A 142 6.71 -12.08 -9.64
C PHE A 142 5.59 -13.11 -9.43
N HIS A 143 4.35 -12.59 -9.35
CA HIS A 143 3.13 -13.39 -9.42
C HIS A 143 2.04 -12.58 -10.12
N LYS A 144 1.26 -13.21 -11.03
CA LYS A 144 0.28 -12.50 -11.86
C LYS A 144 -0.79 -11.75 -11.05
N LEU A 145 -1.12 -12.22 -9.85
CA LEU A 145 -2.16 -11.66 -8.98
C LEU A 145 -1.64 -10.61 -7.97
N LYS A 146 -0.34 -10.33 -7.94
CA LYS A 146 0.23 -9.29 -7.07
C LYS A 146 0.37 -7.98 -7.82
N PHE A 147 -0.16 -6.91 -7.27
CA PHE A 147 0.12 -5.53 -7.67
C PHE A 147 0.49 -4.77 -6.41
N GLY A 148 1.77 -4.46 -6.27
CA GLY A 148 2.31 -3.71 -5.14
C GLY A 148 1.78 -2.27 -5.09
N ILE A 149 2.22 -1.52 -4.09
CA ILE A 149 1.85 -0.12 -3.96
C ILE A 149 2.32 0.67 -5.18
N PHE A 150 1.66 1.77 -5.46
CA PHE A 150 1.86 2.56 -6.68
C PHE A 150 3.14 3.43 -6.68
N PHE A 151 3.98 3.35 -5.65
CA PHE A 151 5.23 4.10 -5.54
C PHE A 151 6.45 3.19 -5.23
N SER A 152 7.62 3.79 -4.89
CA SER A 152 8.88 3.09 -4.58
C SER A 152 8.79 2.23 -3.33
N LEU A 153 9.60 1.16 -3.29
CA LEU A 153 9.61 0.18 -2.20
C LEU A 153 10.45 0.68 -1.01
N TYR A 154 10.20 0.15 0.19
CA TYR A 154 10.94 0.50 1.40
C TYR A 154 12.46 0.36 1.26
N HIS A 155 12.90 -0.75 0.67
CA HIS A 155 14.30 -1.02 0.41
C HIS A 155 14.95 0.06 -0.49
N GLU A 156 14.22 0.55 -1.49
CA GLU A 156 14.67 1.64 -2.37
C GLU A 156 14.71 2.96 -1.63
N GLN A 157 13.65 3.26 -0.86
CA GLN A 157 13.50 4.50 -0.11
C GLN A 157 14.61 4.68 0.93
N ILE A 158 14.87 3.65 1.76
CA ILE A 158 15.88 3.77 2.81
C ILE A 158 17.29 3.88 2.24
N ARG A 159 17.60 3.15 1.16
CA ARG A 159 18.88 3.27 0.45
C ARG A 159 19.09 4.68 -0.08
N ALA A 160 18.08 5.24 -0.75
CA ALA A 160 18.14 6.60 -1.27
C ALA A 160 18.37 7.64 -0.18
N GLY A 161 17.61 7.56 0.92
CA GLY A 161 17.73 8.50 2.02
C GLY A 161 19.08 8.42 2.75
N VAL A 162 19.56 7.21 3.07
CA VAL A 162 20.88 7.01 3.69
C VAL A 162 22.00 7.46 2.77
N LYS A 163 21.95 7.07 1.48
CA LYS A 163 22.96 7.51 0.48
C LYS A 163 23.04 9.03 0.41
N TYR A 164 21.91 9.71 0.32
CA TYR A 164 21.87 11.17 0.28
C TYR A 164 22.59 11.77 1.50
N LEU A 165 22.30 11.29 2.71
CA LEU A 165 22.91 11.81 3.93
C LEU A 165 24.42 11.52 4.00
N VAL A 166 24.85 10.30 3.66
CA VAL A 166 26.29 9.94 3.60
C VAL A 166 27.04 10.85 2.63
N GLU A 167 26.49 11.08 1.43
CA GLU A 167 27.16 11.87 0.40
C GLU A 167 27.14 13.37 0.69
N THR A 168 26.04 13.92 1.22
CA THR A 168 25.89 15.38 1.42
C THR A 168 26.39 15.85 2.77
N LYS A 169 26.22 15.06 3.84
CA LYS A 169 26.66 15.40 5.20
C LYS A 169 28.06 14.92 5.52
N LYS A 170 28.67 14.07 4.65
CA LYS A 170 30.00 13.47 4.86
C LYS A 170 30.08 12.65 6.15
N LYS A 171 29.00 11.98 6.52
CA LYS A 171 28.86 11.11 7.70
C LYS A 171 28.95 9.65 7.27
N ASP A 172 29.69 8.83 8.02
CA ASP A 172 29.95 7.44 7.65
C ASP A 172 29.59 6.40 8.73
N LYS A 173 29.09 6.84 9.90
CA LYS A 173 28.62 5.95 10.97
C LYS A 173 27.10 5.87 10.98
N VAL A 174 26.59 4.87 10.29
CA VAL A 174 25.15 4.64 10.15
C VAL A 174 24.68 3.64 11.19
N CYS A 175 23.53 3.91 11.77
CA CYS A 175 22.84 2.99 12.67
C CYS A 175 21.42 2.73 12.15
N VAL A 176 20.82 1.62 12.59
CA VAL A 176 19.46 1.27 12.19
C VAL A 176 18.59 1.03 13.43
N LEU A 177 17.51 1.80 13.55
CA LEU A 177 16.41 1.54 14.49
C LEU A 177 15.25 0.96 13.72
N TYR A 178 14.84 -0.27 14.02
CA TYR A 178 13.81 -0.93 13.23
C TYR A 178 12.85 -1.78 14.05
N GLN A 179 11.61 -1.86 13.59
CA GLN A 179 10.58 -2.70 14.17
C GLN A 179 10.93 -4.19 13.98
N GLU A 180 10.77 -5.04 15.00
CA GLU A 180 11.02 -6.49 14.97
C GLU A 180 9.95 -7.24 14.16
N THR A 181 9.80 -6.88 12.89
CA THR A 181 8.86 -7.46 11.95
C THR A 181 9.48 -7.56 10.57
N ASP A 182 8.82 -8.22 9.62
CA ASP A 182 9.28 -8.28 8.22
C ASP A 182 9.47 -6.89 7.61
N PHE A 183 8.65 -5.91 8.02
CA PHE A 183 8.82 -4.51 7.59
C PHE A 183 10.17 -3.93 8.03
N GLY A 184 10.47 -4.00 9.32
CA GLY A 184 11.71 -3.42 9.84
C GLY A 184 12.96 -4.16 9.36
N LYS A 185 12.88 -5.49 9.18
CA LYS A 185 13.97 -6.28 8.61
C LYS A 185 14.30 -5.85 7.17
N GLU A 186 13.30 -5.53 6.35
CA GLU A 186 13.53 -5.02 4.99
C GLU A 186 14.28 -3.68 4.98
N ILE A 187 14.04 -2.82 5.98
CA ILE A 187 14.79 -1.58 6.16
C ILE A 187 16.26 -1.87 6.51
N LEU A 188 16.50 -2.77 7.47
CA LEU A 188 17.85 -3.20 7.81
C LEU A 188 18.59 -3.77 6.59
N GLU A 189 17.96 -4.66 5.84
CA GLU A 189 18.50 -5.24 4.60
C GLU A 189 18.84 -4.16 3.57
N GLY A 190 17.98 -3.15 3.41
CA GLY A 190 18.24 -2.03 2.50
C GLY A 190 19.52 -1.25 2.87
N VAL A 191 19.72 -0.98 4.16
CA VAL A 191 20.94 -0.30 4.65
C VAL A 191 22.15 -1.21 4.50
N GLN A 192 22.04 -2.50 4.79
CA GLN A 192 23.11 -3.49 4.63
C GLN A 192 23.53 -3.64 3.16
N ASP A 193 22.58 -3.67 2.23
CA ASP A 193 22.86 -3.76 0.80
C ASP A 193 23.56 -2.50 0.29
N LEU A 194 23.14 -1.33 0.77
CA LEU A 194 23.83 -0.08 0.44
C LEU A 194 25.26 -0.05 0.97
N ALA A 195 25.51 -0.54 2.18
CA ALA A 195 26.84 -0.61 2.79
C ALA A 195 27.84 -1.50 2.01
N LYS A 196 27.36 -2.45 1.21
CA LYS A 196 28.20 -3.25 0.30
C LYS A 196 28.76 -2.45 -0.88
N THR A 197 28.08 -1.37 -1.25
CA THR A 197 28.40 -0.55 -2.44
C THR A 197 28.96 0.83 -2.10
N MET A 198 28.78 1.29 -0.86
CA MET A 198 29.23 2.59 -0.38
C MET A 198 30.20 2.47 0.82
N LYS A 199 31.05 3.47 0.98
CA LYS A 199 32.01 3.52 2.08
C LYS A 199 31.38 4.14 3.33
N PHE A 200 30.58 3.37 4.07
CA PHE A 200 30.13 3.70 5.42
C PHE A 200 30.02 2.43 6.26
N LYS A 201 29.90 2.57 7.58
CA LYS A 201 29.80 1.46 8.52
C LYS A 201 28.44 1.46 9.20
N ILE A 202 27.79 0.29 9.29
CA ILE A 202 26.69 0.08 10.22
C ILE A 202 27.32 -0.21 11.58
N VAL A 203 27.30 0.79 12.47
CA VAL A 203 28.02 0.69 13.77
C VAL A 203 27.16 0.10 14.87
N GLU A 204 25.84 0.25 14.79
CA GLU A 204 24.92 -0.33 15.75
C GLU A 204 23.50 -0.52 15.16
N THR A 205 22.76 -1.43 15.76
CA THR A 205 21.34 -1.63 15.50
C THR A 205 20.54 -1.68 16.79
N ALA A 206 19.30 -1.18 16.76
CA ALA A 206 18.37 -1.27 17.84
C ALA A 206 16.98 -1.65 17.32
N THR A 207 16.20 -2.37 18.10
CA THR A 207 14.89 -2.85 17.71
C THR A 207 13.79 -2.33 18.62
N ASN A 208 12.57 -2.32 18.10
CA ASN A 208 11.36 -2.09 18.87
C ASN A 208 10.25 -3.05 18.42
N ARG A 209 9.31 -3.34 19.31
CA ARG A 209 8.08 -4.06 18.99
C ARG A 209 6.99 -3.05 18.61
N PRO A 210 5.98 -3.44 17.82
CA PRO A 210 4.85 -2.54 17.48
C PRO A 210 4.09 -1.96 18.67
N THR A 211 4.24 -2.60 19.85
CA THR A 211 3.58 -2.21 21.11
C THR A 211 4.43 -1.29 21.99
N ASP A 212 5.72 -1.13 21.68
CA ASP A 212 6.61 -0.30 22.50
C ASP A 212 6.22 1.18 22.41
N THR A 213 6.31 1.87 23.54
CA THR A 213 5.96 3.30 23.68
C THR A 213 7.10 4.14 24.24
N ASP A 214 8.20 3.50 24.67
CA ASP A 214 9.44 4.14 25.16
C ASP A 214 10.61 3.65 24.30
N PHE A 215 11.44 4.59 23.86
CA PHE A 215 12.61 4.37 23.03
C PHE A 215 13.92 4.86 23.68
N SER A 216 13.87 5.20 24.97
CA SER A 216 15.02 5.77 25.68
C SER A 216 16.24 4.86 25.67
N ALA A 217 16.04 3.55 25.85
CA ALA A 217 17.12 2.58 25.83
C ALA A 217 17.75 2.46 24.44
N GLN A 218 16.94 2.39 23.39
CA GLN A 218 17.40 2.32 22.00
C GLN A 218 18.20 3.57 21.61
N ILE A 219 17.68 4.76 21.93
CA ILE A 219 18.34 6.02 21.62
C ILE A 219 19.66 6.17 22.39
N THR A 220 19.68 5.80 23.68
CA THR A 220 20.91 5.81 24.48
C THR A 220 21.97 4.87 23.90
N LYS A 221 21.57 3.64 23.49
CA LYS A 221 22.45 2.66 22.84
C LYS A 221 23.04 3.20 21.55
N LEU A 222 22.22 3.75 20.66
CA LEU A 222 22.68 4.30 19.37
C LEU A 222 23.60 5.51 19.56
N ARG A 223 23.29 6.39 20.51
CA ARG A 223 24.15 7.54 20.84
C ARG A 223 25.51 7.08 21.38
N ALA A 224 25.52 6.11 22.28
CA ALA A 224 26.77 5.56 22.86
C ALA A 224 27.66 4.89 21.80
N ALA A 225 27.08 4.32 20.75
CA ALA A 225 27.81 3.76 19.61
C ALA A 225 28.40 4.82 18.67
N GLY A 226 28.08 6.09 18.87
CA GLY A 226 28.58 7.19 18.06
C GLY A 226 27.95 7.29 16.68
N CYS A 227 26.67 6.93 16.58
CA CYS A 227 25.90 7.05 15.33
C CYS A 227 25.85 8.50 14.85
N GLU A 228 26.07 8.71 13.58
CA GLU A 228 25.97 10.02 12.91
C GLU A 228 24.70 10.12 12.04
N ILE A 229 24.22 8.96 11.53
CA ILE A 229 22.98 8.81 10.81
C ILE A 229 22.20 7.65 11.45
N VAL A 230 20.91 7.84 11.71
CA VAL A 230 20.00 6.78 12.15
C VAL A 230 18.94 6.55 11.06
N ALA A 231 19.02 5.39 10.39
CA ALA A 231 18.00 4.90 9.49
C ALA A 231 16.88 4.27 10.31
N MET A 232 15.63 4.72 10.10
CA MET A 232 14.49 4.28 10.89
C MET A 232 13.52 3.43 10.06
N GLY A 233 13.35 2.17 10.46
CA GLY A 233 12.32 1.26 9.98
C GLY A 233 11.14 1.21 10.94
N VAL A 234 10.42 2.32 11.08
CA VAL A 234 9.36 2.53 12.07
C VAL A 234 8.10 3.13 11.43
N ILE A 235 6.95 2.96 12.10
CA ILE A 235 5.67 3.54 11.69
C ILE A 235 5.49 4.95 12.32
N VAL A 236 4.39 5.63 11.96
CA VAL A 236 4.10 7.05 12.29
C VAL A 236 4.45 7.45 13.73
N ARG A 237 3.82 6.79 14.72
CA ARG A 237 4.03 7.08 16.14
C ARG A 237 5.51 6.88 16.53
N ASP A 238 6.10 5.82 16.04
CA ASP A 238 7.44 5.39 16.41
C ASP A 238 8.54 6.19 15.64
N ALA A 239 8.16 7.09 14.73
CA ALA A 239 9.07 8.08 14.15
C ALA A 239 9.19 9.33 15.04
N ILE A 240 8.10 9.75 15.67
CA ILE A 240 8.07 10.95 16.52
C ILE A 240 8.84 10.72 17.82
N ILE A 241 8.53 9.62 18.54
CA ILE A 241 9.05 9.40 19.90
C ILE A 241 10.58 9.26 19.95
N PRO A 242 11.24 8.38 19.17
CA PRO A 242 12.69 8.23 19.22
C PRO A 242 13.42 9.51 18.75
N TYR A 243 12.90 10.19 17.73
CA TYR A 243 13.47 11.46 17.27
C TYR A 243 13.40 12.54 18.37
N ALA A 244 12.23 12.74 18.96
CA ALA A 244 12.05 13.69 20.05
C ALA A 244 12.87 13.33 21.29
N THR A 245 13.00 12.04 21.60
CA THR A 245 13.84 11.54 22.70
C THR A 245 15.32 11.89 22.45
N ALA A 246 15.82 11.70 21.23
CA ALA A 246 17.18 12.09 20.88
C ALA A 246 17.42 13.59 21.10
N ARG A 247 16.52 14.44 20.62
CA ARG A 247 16.61 15.91 20.79
C ARG A 247 16.53 16.33 22.26
N LYS A 248 15.64 15.70 23.03
CA LYS A 248 15.51 15.94 24.50
C LYS A 248 16.77 15.55 25.28
N LEU A 249 17.46 14.51 24.83
CA LEU A 249 18.75 14.11 25.41
C LEU A 249 19.92 14.99 24.94
N GLY A 250 19.71 16.04 24.15
CA GLY A 250 20.72 16.92 23.61
C GLY A 250 21.56 16.27 22.48
N TRP A 251 21.06 15.22 21.84
CA TRP A 251 21.72 14.61 20.69
C TRP A 251 21.23 15.28 19.40
N THR A 252 21.89 16.38 19.03
CA THR A 252 21.47 17.29 17.96
C THR A 252 22.26 17.17 16.66
N ASP A 253 23.44 16.57 16.71
CA ASP A 253 24.40 16.41 15.61
C ASP A 253 24.15 15.16 14.75
N VAL A 254 23.16 14.33 15.13
CA VAL A 254 22.73 13.14 14.39
C VAL A 254 21.60 13.46 13.40
N ASP A 255 21.71 12.92 12.18
CA ASP A 255 20.62 12.95 11.21
C ASP A 255 19.78 11.66 11.29
N PHE A 256 18.47 11.81 11.19
CA PHE A 256 17.53 10.69 11.11
C PHE A 256 16.86 10.66 9.75
N VAL A 257 16.71 9.47 9.18
CA VAL A 257 15.97 9.25 7.94
C VAL A 257 15.04 8.05 8.07
N SER A 258 13.79 8.22 7.63
CA SER A 258 12.77 7.18 7.63
C SER A 258 12.19 6.99 6.22
N THR A 259 11.17 6.15 6.10
CA THR A 259 10.50 5.79 4.84
C THR A 259 9.05 6.26 4.80
N SER A 260 8.34 5.94 3.72
CA SER A 260 6.91 6.23 3.57
C SER A 260 6.03 5.65 4.68
N ALA A 261 6.52 4.70 5.49
CA ALA A 261 5.77 4.18 6.64
C ALA A 261 5.59 5.21 7.78
N SER A 262 6.37 6.29 7.78
CA SER A 262 6.26 7.42 8.71
C SER A 262 5.94 8.75 8.03
N PHE A 263 5.59 8.71 6.72
CA PHE A 263 5.27 9.89 5.94
C PHE A 263 3.82 10.31 6.15
N ASP A 264 3.53 10.94 7.29
CA ASP A 264 2.19 11.44 7.65
C ASP A 264 2.31 12.86 8.20
N GLN A 265 1.30 13.71 7.92
CA GLN A 265 1.28 15.10 8.38
C GLN A 265 1.47 15.22 9.89
N ILE A 266 0.94 14.26 10.66
CA ILE A 266 1.08 14.26 12.12
C ILE A 266 2.56 14.13 12.56
N VAL A 267 3.40 13.47 11.76
CA VAL A 267 4.85 13.40 12.03
C VAL A 267 5.48 14.77 11.81
N ALA A 268 5.18 15.43 10.68
CA ALA A 268 5.75 16.74 10.38
C ALA A 268 5.27 17.83 11.35
N SER A 269 3.97 17.79 11.74
CA SER A 269 3.36 18.76 12.63
C SER A 269 3.39 18.36 14.10
N ALA A 270 4.30 17.47 14.50
CA ALA A 270 4.43 17.03 15.89
C ALA A 270 4.58 18.22 16.85
N PRO A 271 3.88 18.22 18.01
CA PRO A 271 3.87 19.34 18.92
C PRO A 271 5.26 19.82 19.33
N GLY A 272 5.44 21.13 19.43
CA GLY A 272 6.73 21.74 19.77
C GLY A 272 7.82 21.57 18.70
N ASN A 273 7.43 21.35 17.43
CA ASN A 273 8.36 21.06 16.33
C ASN A 273 9.27 19.86 16.64
N ALA A 274 8.75 18.86 17.35
CA ALA A 274 9.51 17.74 17.88
C ALA A 274 10.25 16.91 16.83
N THR A 275 9.88 17.04 15.55
CA THR A 275 10.47 16.32 14.40
C THR A 275 11.17 17.25 13.40
N GLU A 276 11.38 18.52 13.76
CA GLU A 276 12.09 19.48 12.88
C GLU A 276 13.45 18.93 12.43
N GLY A 277 13.70 18.91 11.13
CA GLY A 277 14.92 18.37 10.54
C GLY A 277 14.90 16.87 10.22
N LEU A 278 13.85 16.13 10.58
CA LEU A 278 13.69 14.71 10.21
C LEU A 278 13.60 14.55 8.69
N TYR A 279 14.42 13.65 8.13
CA TYR A 279 14.33 13.26 6.73
C TYR A 279 13.37 12.08 6.53
N VAL A 280 12.59 12.12 5.44
CA VAL A 280 11.73 11.00 5.04
C VAL A 280 11.87 10.77 3.54
N ALA A 281 12.26 9.57 3.16
CA ALA A 281 12.26 9.12 1.77
C ALA A 281 10.93 8.44 1.45
N SER A 282 10.24 8.90 0.40
CA SER A 282 8.92 8.40 0.00
C SER A 282 8.82 8.37 -1.52
N GLY A 283 7.84 7.68 -2.07
CA GLY A 283 7.50 7.75 -3.50
C GLY A 283 6.32 8.66 -3.80
N PHE A 284 5.95 9.54 -2.86
CA PHE A 284 4.78 10.41 -2.97
C PHE A 284 5.08 11.80 -2.43
N VAL A 285 4.44 12.83 -2.96
CA VAL A 285 4.52 14.20 -2.47
C VAL A 285 3.38 14.46 -1.49
N MET A 286 3.66 15.11 -0.36
CA MET A 286 2.64 15.45 0.63
C MET A 286 1.79 16.62 0.15
N PRO A 287 0.49 16.43 -0.11
CA PRO A 287 -0.40 17.55 -0.43
C PRO A 287 -0.69 18.39 0.83
N TYR A 288 -0.75 19.70 0.64
CA TYR A 288 -1.23 20.65 1.65
C TYR A 288 -2.34 21.49 1.04
N ARG A 289 -3.47 21.65 1.76
CA ARG A 289 -4.67 22.28 1.20
C ARG A 289 -4.43 23.70 0.69
N ASP A 290 -3.64 24.49 1.39
CA ASP A 290 -3.33 25.90 1.06
C ASP A 290 -2.49 26.08 -0.20
N THR A 291 -1.76 25.05 -0.63
CA THR A 291 -0.92 25.07 -1.84
C THR A 291 -1.41 24.11 -2.92
N ALA A 292 -2.47 23.36 -2.66
CA ALA A 292 -3.00 22.36 -3.57
C ALA A 292 -3.77 22.99 -4.75
N SER A 293 -3.90 22.24 -5.85
CA SER A 293 -4.74 22.63 -6.98
C SER A 293 -6.21 22.75 -6.58
N PRO A 294 -7.05 23.51 -7.31
CA PRO A 294 -8.48 23.61 -7.04
C PRO A 294 -9.20 22.25 -7.01
N GLU A 295 -8.76 21.31 -7.83
CA GLU A 295 -9.30 19.93 -7.85
C GLU A 295 -9.02 19.20 -6.54
N VAL A 296 -7.80 19.27 -6.03
CA VAL A 296 -7.41 18.69 -4.75
C VAL A 296 -8.11 19.37 -3.59
N GLN A 297 -8.25 20.71 -3.62
CA GLN A 297 -9.01 21.45 -2.60
C GLN A 297 -10.47 21.01 -2.55
N LYS A 298 -11.11 20.85 -3.72
CA LYS A 298 -12.50 20.36 -3.81
C LYS A 298 -12.64 18.95 -3.24
N TRP A 299 -11.70 18.06 -3.58
CA TRP A 299 -11.68 16.69 -3.03
C TRP A 299 -11.47 16.71 -1.51
N TRP A 300 -10.55 17.54 -1.00
CA TRP A 300 -10.28 17.72 0.42
C TRP A 300 -11.53 18.14 1.18
N ASP A 301 -12.22 19.15 0.68
CA ASP A 301 -13.44 19.69 1.31
C ASP A 301 -14.57 18.65 1.31
N ALA A 302 -14.70 17.87 0.23
CA ALA A 302 -15.67 16.76 0.17
C ALA A 302 -15.33 15.65 1.18
N TYR A 303 -14.04 15.29 1.32
CA TYR A 303 -13.60 14.33 2.31
C TYR A 303 -13.91 14.84 3.73
N LYS A 304 -13.52 16.07 4.03
CA LYS A 304 -13.77 16.71 5.33
C LYS A 304 -15.25 16.80 5.67
N ALA A 305 -16.09 17.17 4.73
CA ALA A 305 -17.53 17.22 4.90
C ALA A 305 -18.14 15.84 5.21
N LYS A 306 -17.62 14.78 4.58
CA LYS A 306 -18.13 13.42 4.73
C LYS A 306 -17.69 12.76 6.04
N PHE A 307 -16.44 12.99 6.47
CA PHE A 307 -15.84 12.27 7.59
C PHE A 307 -15.57 13.15 8.84
N ASN A 308 -15.91 14.43 8.77
CA ASN A 308 -15.67 15.42 9.83
C ASN A 308 -14.20 15.46 10.30
N ALA A 309 -13.26 15.23 9.39
CA ALA A 309 -11.81 15.23 9.63
C ALA A 309 -11.06 15.63 8.37
N ASP A 310 -9.94 16.32 8.53
CA ASP A 310 -9.06 16.59 7.40
C ASP A 310 -8.41 15.28 6.90
N PRO A 311 -8.24 15.09 5.58
CA PRO A 311 -7.53 13.94 5.05
C PRO A 311 -6.05 14.01 5.43
N ASN A 312 -5.46 12.83 5.63
CA ASN A 312 -4.01 12.65 5.79
C ASN A 312 -3.45 11.80 4.65
N ILE A 313 -2.18 11.40 4.75
CA ILE A 313 -1.52 10.61 3.71
C ILE A 313 -2.25 9.29 3.40
N GLY A 314 -2.84 8.64 4.41
CA GLY A 314 -3.64 7.43 4.22
C GLY A 314 -4.85 7.67 3.30
N ALA A 315 -5.52 8.81 3.47
CA ALA A 315 -6.65 9.20 2.62
C ALA A 315 -6.20 9.46 1.16
N PHE A 316 -5.05 10.12 0.95
CA PHE A 316 -4.50 10.34 -0.39
C PHE A 316 -4.13 9.01 -1.05
N TYR A 317 -3.49 8.10 -0.33
CA TYR A 317 -3.19 6.75 -0.83
C TYR A 317 -4.48 5.99 -1.19
N GLY A 318 -5.49 6.02 -0.31
CA GLY A 318 -6.77 5.39 -0.54
C GLY A 318 -7.48 5.89 -1.80
N GLN A 319 -7.44 7.20 -2.06
CA GLN A 319 -8.00 7.78 -3.29
C GLN A 319 -7.28 7.27 -4.54
N VAL A 320 -5.93 7.30 -4.54
CA VAL A 320 -5.12 6.80 -5.68
C VAL A 320 -5.40 5.32 -5.96
N MET A 321 -5.48 4.50 -4.90
CA MET A 321 -5.78 3.07 -5.03
C MET A 321 -7.19 2.83 -5.57
N ALA A 322 -8.17 3.62 -5.12
CA ALA A 322 -9.54 3.54 -5.61
C ALA A 322 -9.66 3.99 -7.07
N ASP A 323 -8.96 5.05 -7.48
CA ASP A 323 -8.96 5.51 -8.87
C ASP A 323 -8.33 4.46 -9.81
N LEU A 324 -7.20 3.86 -9.41
CA LEU A 324 -6.57 2.76 -10.14
C LEU A 324 -7.49 1.54 -10.26
N LEU A 325 -8.15 1.16 -9.15
CA LEU A 325 -9.12 0.06 -9.13
C LEU A 325 -10.29 0.32 -10.06
N VAL A 326 -10.95 1.48 -9.92
CA VAL A 326 -12.14 1.85 -10.71
C VAL A 326 -11.78 1.90 -12.20
N LYS A 327 -10.68 2.59 -12.56
CA LYS A 327 -10.20 2.62 -13.93
C LYS A 327 -9.99 1.22 -14.49
N SER A 328 -9.31 0.35 -13.76
CA SER A 328 -9.00 -1.00 -14.24
C SER A 328 -10.24 -1.89 -14.36
N LEU A 329 -11.23 -1.72 -13.47
CA LEU A 329 -12.52 -2.40 -13.59
C LEU A 329 -13.31 -1.92 -14.82
N GLN A 330 -13.28 -0.63 -15.12
CA GLN A 330 -13.88 -0.05 -16.33
C GLN A 330 -13.20 -0.58 -17.60
N ASP A 331 -11.86 -0.55 -17.63
CA ASP A 331 -11.05 -1.00 -18.77
C ASP A 331 -11.18 -2.51 -19.03
N ALA A 332 -11.45 -3.31 -17.99
CA ALA A 332 -11.69 -4.75 -18.12
C ALA A 332 -13.00 -5.09 -18.86
N GLY A 333 -13.92 -4.13 -18.96
CA GLY A 333 -15.16 -4.24 -19.70
C GLY A 333 -16.28 -5.03 -18.99
N PRO A 334 -17.45 -5.17 -19.63
CA PRO A 334 -18.65 -5.74 -18.99
C PRO A 334 -18.53 -7.24 -18.70
N LYS A 335 -17.68 -7.98 -19.41
CA LYS A 335 -17.39 -9.41 -19.15
C LYS A 335 -16.21 -9.54 -18.19
N LEU A 336 -16.39 -9.03 -16.96
CA LEU A 336 -15.31 -9.00 -15.96
C LEU A 336 -14.87 -10.41 -15.56
N THR A 337 -13.58 -10.68 -15.77
CA THR A 337 -12.86 -11.86 -15.28
C THR A 337 -11.58 -11.43 -14.58
N THR A 338 -11.01 -12.28 -13.72
CA THR A 338 -9.73 -11.99 -13.08
C THR A 338 -8.62 -11.73 -14.11
N ASP A 339 -8.50 -12.56 -15.14
CA ASP A 339 -7.46 -12.38 -16.16
C ASP A 339 -7.68 -11.12 -17.02
N GLY A 340 -8.93 -10.79 -17.36
CA GLY A 340 -9.27 -9.53 -18.04
C GLY A 340 -8.92 -8.29 -17.21
N PHE A 341 -9.20 -8.33 -15.91
CA PHE A 341 -8.85 -7.27 -14.98
C PHE A 341 -7.33 -7.11 -14.80
N ILE A 342 -6.60 -8.22 -14.66
CA ILE A 342 -5.14 -8.21 -14.59
C ILE A 342 -4.55 -7.57 -15.87
N LYS A 343 -5.07 -7.94 -17.04
CA LYS A 343 -4.64 -7.35 -18.31
C LYS A 343 -4.94 -5.83 -18.38
N ALA A 344 -6.06 -5.39 -17.85
CA ALA A 344 -6.39 -3.96 -17.77
C ALA A 344 -5.38 -3.22 -16.86
N LEU A 345 -5.04 -3.77 -15.69
CA LEU A 345 -3.98 -3.23 -14.82
C LEU A 345 -2.62 -3.18 -15.53
N GLU A 346 -2.22 -4.24 -16.22
CA GLU A 346 -0.95 -4.31 -16.97
C GLU A 346 -0.87 -3.29 -18.12
N ASN A 347 -2.01 -2.82 -18.59
CA ASN A 347 -2.10 -1.76 -19.59
C ASN A 347 -2.02 -0.34 -19.00
N THR A 348 -1.96 -0.18 -17.70
CA THR A 348 -1.73 1.12 -17.06
C THR A 348 -0.30 1.60 -17.36
N LYS A 349 -0.15 2.61 -18.23
CA LYS A 349 1.17 3.07 -18.70
C LYS A 349 1.63 4.40 -18.08
N ALA A 350 0.70 5.28 -17.77
CA ALA A 350 1.02 6.63 -17.32
C ALA A 350 -0.12 7.22 -16.47
N PHE A 351 -0.56 6.49 -15.47
CA PHE A 351 -1.56 7.01 -14.55
C PHE A 351 -0.97 8.13 -13.70
N ARG A 352 -1.70 9.24 -13.58
CA ARG A 352 -1.36 10.37 -12.70
C ARG A 352 -2.48 10.59 -11.71
N SER A 353 -2.10 10.71 -10.44
CA SER A 353 -3.03 11.10 -9.38
C SER A 353 -3.33 12.60 -9.45
N ILE A 354 -4.52 13.00 -8.99
CA ILE A 354 -4.87 14.42 -8.78
C ILE A 354 -3.91 15.11 -7.80
N PHE A 355 -3.31 14.34 -6.88
CA PHE A 355 -2.35 14.83 -5.88
C PHE A 355 -0.95 15.07 -6.46
N GLY A 356 -0.70 14.77 -7.72
CA GLY A 356 0.63 14.86 -8.33
C GLY A 356 1.51 13.64 -8.02
N GLY A 357 2.83 13.85 -8.01
CA GLY A 357 3.81 12.81 -7.80
C GLY A 357 4.18 12.03 -9.07
N PRO A 358 4.98 10.95 -8.93
CA PRO A 358 5.43 10.16 -10.06
C PRO A 358 4.29 9.47 -10.81
N GLN A 359 4.49 9.24 -12.09
CA GLN A 359 3.58 8.42 -12.89
C GLN A 359 3.59 6.97 -12.42
N VAL A 360 2.41 6.36 -12.37
CA VAL A 360 2.23 4.94 -12.07
C VAL A 360 2.09 4.15 -13.37
N ALA A 361 2.85 3.08 -13.50
CA ALA A 361 2.78 2.17 -14.62
C ALA A 361 2.93 0.72 -14.16
N PHE A 362 2.11 -0.15 -14.73
CA PHE A 362 2.24 -1.60 -14.58
C PHE A 362 2.45 -2.26 -15.93
N GLY A 363 2.82 -3.54 -15.95
CA GLY A 363 3.05 -4.29 -17.18
C GLY A 363 3.02 -5.79 -16.94
N PRO A 364 3.14 -6.62 -17.99
CA PRO A 364 3.08 -8.09 -17.88
C PRO A 364 4.03 -8.68 -16.83
N ASN A 365 5.19 -8.04 -16.63
CA ASN A 365 6.19 -8.45 -15.64
C ASN A 365 6.53 -7.33 -14.64
N VAL A 366 5.71 -6.27 -14.55
CA VAL A 366 5.93 -5.11 -13.68
C VAL A 366 4.79 -5.04 -12.67
N ARG A 367 5.12 -5.26 -11.39
CA ARG A 367 4.17 -5.29 -10.26
C ARG A 367 4.38 -4.16 -9.25
N GLN A 368 5.39 -3.34 -9.46
CA GLN A 368 5.66 -2.10 -8.72
C GLN A 368 5.25 -0.91 -9.59
N GLY A 369 4.47 0.03 -9.04
CA GLY A 369 3.89 1.13 -9.83
C GLY A 369 4.88 2.21 -10.24
N SER A 370 5.87 2.52 -9.39
CA SER A 370 6.94 3.49 -9.65
C SER A 370 8.19 3.16 -8.83
N LYS A 371 9.37 3.58 -9.34
CA LYS A 371 10.66 3.46 -8.64
C LYS A 371 11.24 4.79 -8.20
N VAL A 372 10.53 5.89 -8.43
CA VAL A 372 11.00 7.21 -8.06
C VAL A 372 10.98 7.37 -6.55
N VAL A 373 12.10 7.77 -5.97
CA VAL A 373 12.21 8.13 -4.56
C VAL A 373 12.36 9.63 -4.44
N ILE A 374 11.49 10.24 -3.63
CA ILE A 374 11.48 11.66 -3.30
C ILE A 374 11.96 11.79 -1.86
N LEU A 375 12.95 12.62 -1.63
CA LEU A 375 13.44 12.92 -0.29
C LEU A 375 12.78 14.19 0.24
N HIS A 376 12.26 14.10 1.43
CA HIS A 376 11.64 15.20 2.15
C HIS A 376 12.42 15.49 3.44
N GLN A 377 12.31 16.72 3.93
CA GLN A 377 12.71 17.09 5.27
C GLN A 377 11.57 17.83 5.96
N VAL A 378 11.36 17.54 7.22
CA VAL A 378 10.44 18.31 8.06
C VAL A 378 11.02 19.70 8.29
N THR A 379 10.30 20.73 7.89
CA THR A 379 10.68 22.14 8.05
C THR A 379 9.43 22.98 8.31
N GLY A 380 9.37 23.63 9.48
CA GLY A 380 8.24 24.46 9.87
C GLY A 380 6.92 23.67 9.96
N GLY A 381 6.97 22.46 10.47
CA GLY A 381 5.80 21.58 10.62
C GLY A 381 5.27 20.96 9.33
N ARG A 382 6.03 20.99 8.23
CA ARG A 382 5.66 20.42 6.93
C ARG A 382 6.79 19.61 6.32
N PHE A 383 6.43 18.60 5.53
CA PHE A 383 7.39 17.93 4.64
C PHE A 383 7.68 18.81 3.43
N LYS A 384 8.92 19.28 3.33
CA LYS A 384 9.43 19.97 2.13
C LYS A 384 10.25 19.02 1.29
N VAL A 385 10.04 19.04 -0.01
CA VAL A 385 10.84 18.27 -0.97
C VAL A 385 12.27 18.83 -0.99
N ILE A 386 13.25 17.95 -0.78
CA ILE A 386 14.68 18.24 -0.86
C ILE A 386 15.23 17.78 -2.21
N ASP A 387 14.76 16.61 -2.69
CA ASP A 387 15.14 16.05 -3.97
C ASP A 387 13.96 15.22 -4.52
N GLU A 388 13.57 15.48 -5.76
CA GLU A 388 12.41 14.84 -6.40
C GLU A 388 12.70 13.46 -6.98
N ASN A 389 13.98 13.05 -7.06
CA ASN A 389 14.39 11.79 -7.70
C ASN A 389 15.76 11.30 -7.23
N VAL A 390 15.87 11.06 -5.92
CA VAL A 390 17.10 10.54 -5.32
C VAL A 390 17.42 9.16 -5.88
N LYS A 391 18.65 8.97 -6.36
CA LYS A 391 19.14 7.68 -6.85
C LYS A 391 19.72 6.84 -5.71
N TYR A 392 19.55 5.53 -5.80
CA TYR A 392 19.97 4.56 -4.77
C TYR A 392 20.77 3.40 -5.36
#